data_a0a84a7ffc43c40322fbb976377798d1
#
_entry.id   a0a84a7ffc43c40322fbb976377798d1
#
_cell.length_a   1.000
_cell.length_b   1.000
_cell.length_c   1.000
_cell.angle_alpha   90.00
_cell.angle_beta   90.00
_cell.angle_gamma   90.00
#
_symmetry.space_group_name_H-M   'P 1'
#
loop_
_entity.id
_entity.type
_entity.pdbx_description
1 polymer ?
#
loop_
_entity_poly.entity_id
_entity_poly.type
_entity_poly.pdbx_seq_one_letter_code
_entity_poly.pdbx_strand_id
1 'polypeptide(L)'
;MKHLPLAAIALAGVLVSHTASADELADWKDNAAQTLQSLKAPVRIVNLWATWCGPCRKEMPVMSKWYKAQKKDSVDMVGIALDTSDNIGNFLKQTPVSYPIWRYTGASSRNFMKSHGNNIGVLPFTVVEAPKCGYKQTITGEVNEKSLTEAVKLAYSKCR
;
A
#
# COMPACT_ATOMS: atom_id res chain seq x y z
N MET A 1 53.63 -45.70 19.70
CA MET A 1 52.84 -45.09 18.62
C MET A 1 51.52 -44.64 19.20
N LYS A 2 51.32 -43.36 19.40
CA LYS A 2 50.12 -42.77 20.04
C LYS A 2 49.23 -42.21 18.97
N HIS A 3 48.03 -42.76 18.79
CA HIS A 3 47.01 -42.28 17.88
C HIS A 3 46.27 -41.09 18.52
N LEU A 4 46.35 -39.90 17.88
CA LEU A 4 45.51 -38.73 18.21
C LEU A 4 44.17 -38.88 17.47
N PRO A 5 43.02 -38.60 18.14
CA PRO A 5 41.76 -38.54 17.46
C PRO A 5 41.57 -37.17 16.79
N LEU A 6 41.17 -37.20 15.51
CA LEU A 6 40.68 -36.01 14.77
C LEU A 6 39.34 -35.55 15.37
N ALA A 7 39.31 -34.35 15.93
CA ALA A 7 38.07 -33.69 16.31
C ALA A 7 37.40 -33.10 15.08
N ALA A 8 36.23 -33.62 14.75
CA ALA A 8 35.36 -33.04 13.68
C ALA A 8 34.70 -31.77 14.22
N ILE A 9 35.07 -30.61 13.64
CA ILE A 9 34.41 -29.35 13.92
C ILE A 9 33.15 -29.30 13.06
N ALA A 10 32.00 -29.46 13.67
CA ALA A 10 30.69 -29.24 13.02
C ALA A 10 30.46 -27.72 12.86
N LEU A 11 30.51 -27.21 11.64
CA LEU A 11 30.07 -25.84 11.33
C LEU A 11 28.53 -25.82 11.42
N ALA A 12 28.01 -25.27 12.50
CA ALA A 12 26.59 -24.94 12.60
C ALA A 12 26.30 -23.72 11.73
N GLY A 13 25.74 -23.95 10.53
CA GLY A 13 25.28 -22.88 9.65
C GLY A 13 24.08 -22.15 10.31
N VAL A 14 24.29 -20.92 10.73
CA VAL A 14 23.20 -20.04 11.17
C VAL A 14 22.39 -19.66 9.94
N LEU A 15 21.22 -20.30 9.78
CA LEU A 15 20.21 -19.86 8.81
C LEU A 15 19.68 -18.51 9.28
N VAL A 16 20.20 -17.42 8.73
CA VAL A 16 19.62 -16.10 8.87
C VAL A 16 18.33 -16.10 8.04
N SER A 17 17.20 -16.40 8.71
CA SER A 17 15.89 -16.19 8.12
C SER A 17 15.73 -14.69 7.86
N HIS A 18 15.83 -14.28 6.59
CA HIS A 18 15.41 -12.96 6.18
C HIS A 18 13.88 -12.91 6.35
N THR A 19 13.43 -12.40 7.47
CA THR A 19 12.05 -11.98 7.62
C THR A 19 11.85 -10.87 6.61
N ALA A 20 11.08 -11.15 5.54
CA ALA A 20 10.55 -10.10 4.68
C ALA A 20 9.94 -9.07 5.62
N SER A 21 10.41 -7.82 5.53
CA SER A 21 9.86 -6.71 6.29
C SER A 21 8.35 -6.71 6.01
N ALA A 22 7.54 -7.09 6.99
CA ALA A 22 6.10 -6.92 6.90
C ALA A 22 5.89 -5.44 6.59
N ASP A 23 5.11 -5.15 5.54
CA ASP A 23 4.69 -3.79 5.29
C ASP A 23 4.16 -3.25 6.62
N GLU A 24 4.73 -2.15 7.13
CA GLU A 24 4.31 -1.54 8.40
C GLU A 24 2.91 -0.93 8.23
N LEU A 25 1.94 -1.79 7.88
CA LEU A 25 0.56 -1.45 7.58
C LEU A 25 -0.38 -2.22 8.49
N ALA A 26 -1.41 -1.53 8.95
CA ALA A 26 -2.47 -2.13 9.74
C ALA A 26 -3.83 -1.59 9.31
N ASP A 27 -4.89 -2.37 9.49
CA ASP A 27 -6.25 -1.84 9.44
C ASP A 27 -6.39 -0.72 10.48
N TRP A 28 -7.01 0.39 10.09
CA TRP A 28 -7.09 1.56 10.96
C TRP A 28 -7.96 1.33 12.20
N LYS A 29 -8.91 0.38 12.13
CA LYS A 29 -9.97 0.19 13.12
C LYS A 29 -9.58 -0.80 14.22
N ASP A 30 -9.08 -1.97 13.83
CA ASP A 30 -8.75 -3.07 14.74
C ASP A 30 -7.24 -3.34 14.86
N ASN A 31 -6.44 -2.58 14.12
CA ASN A 31 -4.99 -2.70 14.08
C ASN A 31 -4.46 -4.06 13.56
N ALA A 32 -5.29 -4.83 12.85
CA ALA A 32 -4.86 -6.06 12.21
C ALA A 32 -3.79 -5.78 11.14
N ALA A 33 -2.69 -6.54 11.18
CA ALA A 33 -1.61 -6.38 10.23
C ALA A 33 -2.10 -6.58 8.79
N GLN A 34 -1.68 -5.70 7.88
CA GLN A 34 -2.06 -5.70 6.48
C GLN A 34 -0.84 -5.77 5.57
N THR A 35 -1.04 -6.26 4.36
CA THR A 35 0.00 -6.28 3.33
C THR A 35 -0.59 -6.05 1.95
N LEU A 36 0.12 -5.32 1.09
CA LEU A 36 -0.29 -5.09 -0.28
C LEU A 36 -0.41 -6.39 -1.09
N GLN A 37 0.30 -7.45 -0.70
CA GLN A 37 0.21 -8.78 -1.32
C GLN A 37 -1.15 -9.47 -1.07
N SER A 38 -1.94 -9.00 -0.10
CA SER A 38 -3.30 -9.50 0.12
C SER A 38 -4.30 -9.04 -0.95
N LEU A 39 -4.00 -7.96 -1.65
CA LEU A 39 -4.78 -7.44 -2.78
C LEU A 39 -4.57 -8.33 -4.01
N LYS A 40 -5.61 -8.96 -4.53
CA LYS A 40 -5.53 -10.04 -5.54
C LYS A 40 -5.99 -9.64 -6.94
N ALA A 41 -6.67 -8.50 -7.08
CA ALA A 41 -7.09 -8.00 -8.39
C ALA A 41 -5.89 -7.77 -9.32
N PRO A 42 -6.08 -7.89 -10.65
CA PRO A 42 -5.01 -7.67 -11.63
C PRO A 42 -4.37 -6.27 -11.54
N VAL A 43 -5.19 -5.29 -11.23
CA VAL A 43 -4.77 -3.89 -11.01
C VAL A 43 -5.11 -3.49 -9.58
N ARG A 44 -4.19 -2.80 -8.92
CA ARG A 44 -4.43 -2.22 -7.60
C ARG A 44 -4.11 -0.74 -7.57
N ILE A 45 -4.89 -0.01 -6.78
CA ILE A 45 -4.72 1.41 -6.51
C ILE A 45 -4.38 1.57 -5.04
N VAL A 46 -3.24 2.21 -4.77
CA VAL A 46 -2.78 2.56 -3.43
C VAL A 46 -2.75 4.08 -3.34
N ASN A 47 -3.61 4.64 -2.49
CA ASN A 47 -3.69 6.09 -2.29
C ASN A 47 -3.10 6.44 -0.92
N LEU A 48 -2.06 7.26 -0.91
CA LEU A 48 -1.45 7.80 0.31
C LEU A 48 -2.11 9.12 0.66
N TRP A 49 -2.60 9.23 1.89
CA TRP A 49 -3.38 10.37 2.34
C TRP A 49 -3.21 10.66 3.84
N ALA A 50 -3.78 11.78 4.30
CA ALA A 50 -3.89 12.10 5.73
C ALA A 50 -5.15 12.93 6.00
N THR A 51 -5.64 12.91 7.23
CA THR A 51 -6.88 13.63 7.61
C THR A 51 -6.73 15.16 7.57
N TRP A 52 -5.51 15.65 7.77
CA TRP A 52 -5.16 17.08 7.69
C TRP A 52 -4.91 17.57 6.26
N CYS A 53 -4.86 16.66 5.27
CA CYS A 53 -4.62 16.99 3.86
C CYS A 53 -5.93 17.41 3.18
N GLY A 54 -6.10 18.70 2.93
CA GLY A 54 -7.31 19.26 2.31
C GLY A 54 -7.66 18.63 0.96
N PRO A 55 -6.72 18.56 -0.02
CA PRO A 55 -6.94 17.90 -1.30
C PRO A 55 -7.31 16.42 -1.17
N CYS A 56 -6.69 15.67 -0.21
CA CYS A 56 -7.04 14.27 0.03
C CYS A 56 -8.52 14.12 0.42
N ARG A 57 -9.00 14.99 1.29
CA ARG A 57 -10.40 14.98 1.75
C ARG A 57 -11.40 15.22 0.61
N LYS A 58 -11.00 15.98 -0.42
CA LYS A 58 -11.84 16.26 -1.59
C LYS A 58 -11.91 15.08 -2.55
N GLU A 59 -10.80 14.37 -2.79
CA GLU A 59 -10.77 13.27 -3.74
C GLU A 59 -11.42 11.99 -3.21
N MET A 60 -11.37 11.74 -1.89
CA MET A 60 -11.82 10.48 -1.30
C MET A 60 -13.28 10.12 -1.61
N PRO A 61 -14.27 11.04 -1.57
CA PRO A 61 -15.64 10.74 -2.00
C PRO A 61 -15.72 10.36 -3.49
N VAL A 62 -14.94 11.02 -4.34
CA VAL A 62 -14.88 10.73 -5.77
C VAL A 62 -14.30 9.34 -6.01
N MET A 63 -13.19 9.01 -5.36
CA MET A 63 -12.58 7.68 -5.40
C MET A 63 -13.55 6.61 -4.91
N SER A 64 -14.26 6.87 -3.82
CA SER A 64 -15.25 5.95 -3.25
C SER A 64 -16.40 5.64 -4.22
N LYS A 65 -16.94 6.67 -4.87
CA LYS A 65 -17.97 6.53 -5.90
C LYS A 65 -17.44 5.74 -7.11
N TRP A 66 -16.28 6.11 -7.60
CA TRP A 66 -15.62 5.44 -8.72
C TRP A 66 -15.37 3.97 -8.42
N TYR A 67 -14.83 3.63 -7.23
CA TYR A 67 -14.55 2.26 -6.83
C TYR A 67 -15.80 1.39 -6.76
N LYS A 68 -16.91 1.91 -6.20
CA LYS A 68 -18.22 1.20 -6.18
C LYS A 68 -18.72 0.83 -7.57
N ALA A 69 -18.39 1.62 -8.58
CA ALA A 69 -18.81 1.38 -9.97
C ALA A 69 -17.93 0.35 -10.70
N GLN A 70 -16.83 -0.10 -10.10
CA GLN A 70 -15.97 -1.09 -10.75
C GLN A 70 -16.59 -2.49 -10.66
N LYS A 71 -16.31 -3.31 -11.66
CA LYS A 71 -16.67 -4.73 -11.63
C LYS A 71 -15.91 -5.41 -10.47
N LYS A 72 -16.61 -6.24 -9.73
CA LYS A 72 -16.03 -7.03 -8.64
C LYS A 72 -14.73 -7.72 -9.10
N ASP A 73 -13.72 -7.72 -8.25
CA ASP A 73 -12.42 -8.37 -8.46
C ASP A 73 -11.61 -7.85 -9.68
N SER A 74 -12.06 -6.76 -10.31
CA SER A 74 -11.29 -6.16 -11.42
C SER A 74 -10.19 -5.24 -10.92
N VAL A 75 -10.45 -4.46 -9.88
CA VAL A 75 -9.49 -3.52 -9.28
C VAL A 75 -9.58 -3.63 -7.78
N ASP A 76 -8.45 -3.75 -7.10
CA ASP A 76 -8.36 -3.50 -5.67
C ASP A 76 -7.98 -2.03 -5.42
N MET A 77 -8.56 -1.43 -4.39
CA MET A 77 -8.21 -0.09 -3.94
C MET A 77 -8.00 -0.09 -2.42
N VAL A 78 -6.99 0.63 -1.97
CA VAL A 78 -6.74 0.88 -0.56
C VAL A 78 -6.28 2.31 -0.34
N GLY A 79 -6.81 2.96 0.69
CA GLY A 79 -6.28 4.22 1.19
C GLY A 79 -5.35 3.95 2.37
N ILE A 80 -4.07 4.35 2.27
CA ILE A 80 -3.11 4.23 3.35
C ILE A 80 -2.95 5.60 4.00
N ALA A 81 -3.43 5.71 5.23
CA ALA A 81 -3.36 6.94 6.02
C ALA A 81 -2.00 7.09 6.70
N LEU A 82 -1.41 8.27 6.58
CA LEU A 82 -0.24 8.69 7.35
C LEU A 82 -0.72 9.50 8.58
N ASP A 83 -1.52 8.84 9.42
CA ASP A 83 -2.23 9.47 10.53
C ASP A 83 -2.54 8.48 11.65
N THR A 84 -3.09 8.97 12.76
CA THR A 84 -3.52 8.15 13.89
C THR A 84 -4.89 7.51 13.66
N SER A 85 -5.17 6.37 14.29
CA SER A 85 -6.48 5.70 14.22
C SER A 85 -7.62 6.61 14.67
N ASP A 86 -7.42 7.43 15.70
CA ASP A 86 -8.45 8.34 16.22
C ASP A 86 -8.81 9.41 15.19
N ASN A 87 -7.81 10.04 14.57
CA ASN A 87 -8.03 11.04 13.51
C ASN A 87 -8.75 10.42 12.31
N ILE A 88 -8.29 9.24 11.87
CA ILE A 88 -8.91 8.48 10.78
C ILE A 88 -10.37 8.17 11.10
N GLY A 89 -10.64 7.64 12.30
CA GLY A 89 -11.99 7.28 12.72
C GLY A 89 -12.93 8.48 12.78
N ASN A 90 -12.47 9.61 13.31
CA ASN A 90 -13.26 10.84 13.36
C ASN A 90 -13.54 11.40 11.97
N PHE A 91 -12.59 11.32 11.05
CA PHE A 91 -12.79 11.73 9.67
C PHE A 91 -13.78 10.82 8.94
N LEU A 92 -13.63 9.50 9.03
CA LEU A 92 -14.47 8.53 8.34
C LEU A 92 -15.93 8.48 8.84
N LYS A 93 -16.20 8.92 10.08
CA LYS A 93 -17.58 9.14 10.55
C LYS A 93 -18.31 10.20 9.72
N GLN A 94 -17.61 11.21 9.25
CA GLN A 94 -18.16 12.31 8.46
C GLN A 94 -18.06 12.07 6.95
N THR A 95 -17.05 11.32 6.52
CA THR A 95 -16.75 11.03 5.12
C THR A 95 -16.49 9.54 4.94
N PRO A 96 -17.54 8.69 4.97
CA PRO A 96 -17.37 7.26 4.78
C PRO A 96 -16.96 6.94 3.35
N VAL A 97 -16.06 5.97 3.20
CA VAL A 97 -15.59 5.47 1.90
C VAL A 97 -15.91 3.99 1.71
N SER A 98 -15.91 3.52 0.47
CA SER A 98 -16.30 2.17 0.09
C SER A 98 -15.14 1.21 -0.10
N TYR A 99 -13.91 1.68 0.04
CA TYR A 99 -12.70 0.90 -0.08
C TYR A 99 -11.99 0.78 1.28
N PRO A 100 -11.16 -0.26 1.49
CA PRO A 100 -10.40 -0.43 2.72
C PRO A 100 -9.51 0.76 3.04
N ILE A 101 -9.47 1.11 4.31
CA ILE A 101 -8.52 2.08 4.84
C ILE A 101 -7.55 1.34 5.76
N TRP A 102 -6.28 1.48 5.46
CA TRP A 102 -5.18 1.06 6.32
C TRP A 102 -4.44 2.27 6.84
N ARG A 103 -3.63 2.09 7.84
CA ARG A 103 -2.73 3.11 8.34
C ARG A 103 -1.28 2.63 8.28
N TYR A 104 -0.38 3.53 8.06
CA TYR A 104 1.05 3.27 8.22
C TYR A 104 1.41 3.29 9.71
N THR A 105 2.14 2.28 10.17
CA THR A 105 2.50 2.08 11.58
C THR A 105 3.99 2.22 11.85
N GLY A 106 4.79 2.39 10.81
CA GLY A 106 6.24 2.46 10.93
C GLY A 106 6.76 3.81 11.42
N ALA A 107 8.07 3.86 11.65
CA ALA A 107 8.73 5.00 12.26
C ALA A 107 8.94 6.21 11.31
N SER A 108 8.89 6.01 9.98
CA SER A 108 9.22 7.05 9.01
C SER A 108 8.27 7.08 7.82
N SER A 109 7.21 7.88 7.93
CA SER A 109 6.29 8.13 6.81
C SER A 109 7.00 8.66 5.55
N ARG A 110 8.08 9.44 5.73
CA ARG A 110 8.87 9.93 4.61
C ARG A 110 9.55 8.80 3.83
N ASN A 111 10.15 7.84 4.52
CA ASN A 111 10.78 6.68 3.87
C ASN A 111 9.72 5.78 3.22
N PHE A 112 8.60 5.60 3.89
CA PHE A 112 7.45 4.88 3.35
C PHE A 112 6.93 5.53 2.05
N MET A 113 6.74 6.84 2.03
CA MET A 113 6.35 7.56 0.81
C MET A 113 7.38 7.38 -0.31
N LYS A 114 8.68 7.49 0.00
CA LYS A 114 9.76 7.28 -0.99
C LYS A 114 9.75 5.87 -1.58
N SER A 115 9.53 4.82 -0.78
CA SER A 115 9.47 3.43 -1.27
C SER A 115 8.31 3.22 -2.25
N HIS A 116 7.28 4.06 -2.18
CA HIS A 116 6.15 4.07 -3.12
C HIS A 116 6.36 4.99 -4.34
N GLY A 117 7.52 5.68 -4.42
CA GLY A 117 7.85 6.59 -5.52
C GLY A 117 7.54 8.06 -5.25
N ASN A 118 7.03 8.39 -4.05
CA ASN A 118 6.77 9.77 -3.63
C ASN A 118 8.03 10.40 -3.02
N ASN A 119 8.97 10.78 -3.87
CA ASN A 119 10.27 11.29 -3.46
C ASN A 119 10.21 12.67 -2.78
N ILE A 120 9.18 13.46 -3.11
CA ILE A 120 9.01 14.83 -2.60
C ILE A 120 8.15 14.90 -1.35
N GLY A 121 7.41 13.82 -1.02
CA GLY A 121 6.60 13.74 0.20
C GLY A 121 5.30 14.54 0.14
N VAL A 122 4.69 14.68 -1.04
CA VAL A 122 3.42 15.41 -1.25
C VAL A 122 2.22 14.47 -1.11
N LEU A 123 1.13 14.96 -0.55
CA LEU A 123 -0.16 14.28 -0.47
C LEU A 123 -1.25 15.13 -1.15
N PRO A 124 -2.25 14.50 -1.79
CA PRO A 124 -2.39 13.06 -1.97
C PRO A 124 -1.42 12.51 -3.00
N PHE A 125 -1.15 11.21 -2.91
CA PHE A 125 -0.28 10.52 -3.84
C PHE A 125 -0.87 9.14 -4.16
N THR A 126 -1.08 8.85 -5.42
CA THR A 126 -1.71 7.60 -5.85
C THR A 126 -0.76 6.76 -6.69
N VAL A 127 -0.67 5.49 -6.36
CA VAL A 127 0.05 4.47 -7.14
C VAL A 127 -0.98 3.58 -7.79
N VAL A 128 -0.89 3.41 -9.11
CA VAL A 128 -1.67 2.44 -9.88
C VAL A 128 -0.71 1.42 -10.45
N GLU A 129 -0.91 0.16 -10.11
CA GLU A 129 0.02 -0.89 -10.51
C GLU A 129 -0.68 -2.18 -10.93
N ALA A 130 -0.03 -2.90 -11.83
CA ALA A 130 -0.37 -4.27 -12.20
C ALA A 130 0.84 -5.16 -11.88
N PRO A 131 0.94 -5.70 -10.65
CA PRO A 131 2.17 -6.32 -10.15
C PRO A 131 2.62 -7.54 -10.97
N LYS A 132 1.68 -8.34 -11.48
CA LYS A 132 1.97 -9.51 -12.32
C LYS A 132 2.64 -9.15 -13.65
N CYS A 133 2.48 -7.90 -14.09
CA CYS A 133 3.01 -7.39 -15.36
C CYS A 133 4.19 -6.44 -15.14
N GLY A 134 4.63 -6.24 -13.89
CA GLY A 134 5.70 -5.30 -13.55
C GLY A 134 5.36 -3.83 -13.85
N TYR A 135 4.07 -3.49 -14.02
CA TYR A 135 3.65 -2.13 -14.32
C TYR A 135 3.36 -1.33 -13.06
N LYS A 136 3.84 -0.09 -13.03
CA LYS A 136 3.59 0.88 -11.98
C LYS A 136 3.54 2.29 -12.57
N GLN A 137 2.53 3.07 -12.17
CA GLN A 137 2.36 4.49 -12.46
C GLN A 137 2.06 5.23 -11.17
N THR A 138 2.58 6.45 -11.06
CA THR A 138 2.30 7.34 -9.91
C THR A 138 1.58 8.59 -10.37
N ILE A 139 0.67 9.09 -9.52
CA ILE A 139 -0.05 10.34 -9.73
C ILE A 139 0.15 11.19 -8.48
N THR A 140 0.69 12.38 -8.64
CA THR A 140 0.87 13.36 -7.56
C THR A 140 -0.28 14.36 -7.60
N GLY A 141 -0.91 14.62 -6.46
CA GLY A 141 -2.07 15.50 -6.35
C GLY A 141 -3.40 14.79 -6.51
N GLU A 142 -4.49 15.57 -6.54
CA GLU A 142 -5.86 15.07 -6.58
C GLU A 142 -6.13 14.22 -7.83
N VAL A 143 -6.82 13.09 -7.64
CA VAL A 143 -7.37 12.26 -8.72
C VAL A 143 -8.86 12.51 -8.89
N ASN A 144 -9.37 12.22 -10.09
CA ASN A 144 -10.78 12.27 -10.43
C ASN A 144 -11.20 10.98 -11.17
N GLU A 145 -12.49 10.82 -11.45
CA GLU A 145 -13.03 9.63 -12.12
C GLU A 145 -12.35 9.36 -13.47
N LYS A 146 -12.04 10.41 -14.23
CA LYS A 146 -11.36 10.29 -15.53
C LYS A 146 -9.93 9.80 -15.38
N SER A 147 -9.14 10.45 -14.53
CA SER A 147 -7.73 10.08 -14.31
C SER A 147 -7.59 8.66 -13.75
N LEU A 148 -8.47 8.23 -12.83
CA LEU A 148 -8.50 6.85 -12.32
C LEU A 148 -8.83 5.86 -13.43
N THR A 149 -9.84 6.14 -14.25
CA THR A 149 -10.25 5.28 -15.35
C THR A 149 -9.14 5.12 -16.40
N GLU A 150 -8.48 6.21 -16.76
CA GLU A 150 -7.36 6.21 -17.72
C GLU A 150 -6.16 5.43 -17.18
N ALA A 151 -5.78 5.65 -15.92
CA ALA A 151 -4.67 4.96 -15.29
C ALA A 151 -4.90 3.45 -15.19
N VAL A 152 -6.12 3.02 -14.82
CA VAL A 152 -6.48 1.59 -14.75
C VAL A 152 -6.52 0.96 -16.15
N LYS A 153 -7.10 1.63 -17.15
CA LYS A 153 -7.07 1.16 -18.55
C LYS A 153 -5.64 0.97 -19.04
N LEU A 154 -4.77 1.92 -18.74
CA LEU A 154 -3.36 1.85 -19.11
C LEU A 154 -2.66 0.67 -18.42
N ALA A 155 -2.90 0.46 -17.12
CA ALA A 155 -2.36 -0.68 -16.38
C ALA A 155 -2.79 -2.01 -17.02
N TYR A 156 -4.07 -2.16 -17.38
CA TYR A 156 -4.57 -3.34 -18.08
C TYR A 156 -3.92 -3.54 -19.46
N SER A 157 -3.69 -2.47 -20.20
CA SER A 157 -3.08 -2.57 -21.54
C SER A 157 -1.64 -3.08 -21.51
N LYS A 158 -0.93 -2.87 -20.39
CA LYS A 158 0.45 -3.33 -20.20
C LYS A 158 0.55 -4.82 -19.83
N CYS A 159 -0.59 -5.45 -19.52
CA CYS A 159 -0.70 -6.87 -19.15
C CYS A 159 -1.18 -7.78 -20.30
N ARG A 160 -1.23 -7.28 -21.50
CA ARG A 160 -1.64 -8.06 -22.69
C ARG A 160 -0.45 -8.68 -23.38
#